data_4ce907f33ad1d144f7a878bd95d92f50
#
_entry.id   4ce907f33ad1d144f7a878bd95d92f50
#
_cell.length_a   1.000
_cell.length_b   1.000
_cell.length_c   1.000
_cell.angle_alpha   90.00
_cell.angle_beta   90.00
_cell.angle_gamma   90.00
#
_symmetry.space_group_name_H-M   'P 1'
#
loop_
_entity.id
_entity.type
_entity.pdbx_description
1 polymer ?
#
loop_
_entity_poly.entity_id
_entity_poly.type
_entity_poly.pdbx_seq_one_letter_code
_entity_poly.pdbx_strand_id
1 'polypeptide(L)'
;MKRNLAMARRIARMAEKAGGRVYFVGGFVRDSVMGRESKDVDIEIHGMTADAVRKMLGEIGPWKEMGASFGVFALRGYTLDIALPRRGGGKGEDADIDPFMGVEEAARRRDFTMNAMMRDALTGALIDRFGGQADIQNRVIRHVDERTFRRDPLRAIRAAQFAARLEFAIAPETMALCRTLDLVGLARERVMGEMEKALTRSRRPSRCFEALREMGQLEPWLKEVAALIGVKQRADCHPEGDAWTHTMLVVDEAAKLRDEAKNPTGLMLAALLHDVGKAVAMQEKDGVIHAYGHETAGVPLAEEFLRRLTGEKALCRYVLNMVELHMKPNMYAAQNSGQKAWNRLFDRSACPEDLLLLAKADHRGRINAAPYAETERTIRARLSAYEEMMARPHITGADLLARGIQPGEEMGRLLEEAHRLRLAGVKKEDALRQMRL
;
A
#
# COMPACT_ATOMS: atom_id res chain seq x y z
N MET A 1 10.25 -11.84 -18.57
CA MET A 1 9.10 -12.12 -19.46
C MET A 1 9.35 -13.26 -20.45
N LYS A 2 10.21 -13.09 -21.48
CA LYS A 2 10.42 -14.11 -22.54
C LYS A 2 10.71 -15.52 -21.99
N ARG A 3 11.54 -15.64 -20.94
CA ARG A 3 11.89 -16.91 -20.29
C ARG A 3 10.67 -17.60 -19.64
N ASN A 4 9.81 -16.86 -18.96
CA ASN A 4 8.59 -17.39 -18.32
C ASN A 4 7.58 -17.86 -19.39
N LEU A 5 7.39 -17.10 -20.47
CA LEU A 5 6.54 -17.50 -21.59
C LEU A 5 7.03 -18.76 -22.29
N ALA A 6 8.36 -18.88 -22.52
CA ALA A 6 8.95 -20.09 -23.09
C ALA A 6 8.72 -21.31 -22.19
N MET A 7 8.84 -21.13 -20.85
CA MET A 7 8.57 -22.20 -19.89
C MET A 7 7.08 -22.56 -19.87
N ALA A 8 6.17 -21.58 -19.83
CA ALA A 8 4.72 -21.84 -19.89
C ALA A 8 4.33 -22.65 -21.14
N ARG A 9 4.91 -22.30 -22.32
CA ARG A 9 4.70 -23.08 -23.54
C ARG A 9 5.33 -24.48 -23.50
N ARG A 10 6.46 -24.65 -22.82
CA ARG A 10 7.05 -25.98 -22.60
C ARG A 10 6.09 -26.86 -21.76
N ILE A 11 5.58 -26.29 -20.65
CA ILE A 11 4.58 -26.95 -19.82
C ILE A 11 3.34 -27.32 -20.63
N ALA A 12 2.86 -26.39 -21.49
CA ALA A 12 1.68 -26.61 -22.31
C ALA A 12 1.87 -27.79 -23.29
N ARG A 13 3.05 -27.88 -23.94
CA ARG A 13 3.37 -29.03 -24.81
C ARG A 13 3.43 -30.35 -24.05
N MET A 14 3.95 -30.35 -22.82
CA MET A 14 4.01 -31.56 -21.99
C MET A 14 2.61 -31.96 -21.51
N ALA A 15 1.80 -31.01 -21.08
CA ALA A 15 0.42 -31.21 -20.69
C ALA A 15 -0.43 -31.77 -21.85
N GLU A 16 -0.28 -31.22 -23.05
CA GLU A 16 -1.00 -31.68 -24.25
C GLU A 16 -0.69 -33.15 -24.58
N LYS A 17 0.58 -33.57 -24.48
CA LYS A 17 0.98 -34.99 -24.63
C LYS A 17 0.35 -35.92 -23.61
N ALA A 18 0.01 -35.37 -22.43
CA ALA A 18 -0.65 -36.09 -21.34
C ALA A 18 -2.19 -35.92 -21.35
N GLY A 19 -2.77 -35.38 -22.43
CA GLY A 19 -4.22 -35.17 -22.59
C GLY A 19 -4.77 -33.90 -21.90
N GLY A 20 -3.90 -33.07 -21.32
CA GLY A 20 -4.29 -31.80 -20.70
C GLY A 20 -4.23 -30.59 -21.63
N ARG A 21 -4.69 -29.44 -21.14
CA ARG A 21 -4.59 -28.16 -21.81
C ARG A 21 -4.14 -27.07 -20.84
N VAL A 22 -3.38 -26.10 -21.31
CA VAL A 22 -2.87 -24.99 -20.51
C VAL A 22 -3.34 -23.67 -21.08
N TYR A 23 -3.86 -22.84 -20.21
CA TYR A 23 -4.31 -21.50 -20.55
C TYR A 23 -3.55 -20.46 -19.71
N PHE A 24 -3.14 -19.36 -20.36
CA PHE A 24 -2.84 -18.15 -19.64
C PHE A 24 -4.14 -17.57 -19.08
N VAL A 25 -4.09 -16.99 -17.89
CA VAL A 25 -5.30 -16.56 -17.17
C VAL A 25 -5.09 -15.24 -16.44
N GLY A 26 -6.17 -14.66 -15.92
CA GLY A 26 -6.18 -13.58 -14.97
C GLY A 26 -5.54 -12.28 -15.45
N GLY A 27 -4.71 -11.69 -14.60
CA GLY A 27 -4.06 -10.39 -14.84
C GLY A 27 -3.20 -10.38 -16.09
N PHE A 28 -2.51 -11.47 -16.37
CA PHE A 28 -1.67 -11.60 -17.56
C PHE A 28 -2.46 -11.43 -18.86
N VAL A 29 -3.61 -12.08 -18.98
CA VAL A 29 -4.45 -12.00 -20.19
C VAL A 29 -5.07 -10.62 -20.32
N ARG A 30 -5.63 -10.08 -19.22
CA ARG A 30 -6.16 -8.69 -19.19
C ARG A 30 -5.12 -7.70 -19.67
N ASP A 31 -3.92 -7.71 -19.07
CA ASP A 31 -2.86 -6.74 -19.36
C ASP A 31 -2.38 -6.88 -20.82
N SER A 32 -2.29 -8.12 -21.33
CA SER A 32 -2.02 -8.39 -22.76
C SER A 32 -3.08 -7.81 -23.70
N VAL A 33 -4.38 -7.91 -23.35
CA VAL A 33 -5.48 -7.31 -24.12
C VAL A 33 -5.42 -5.79 -24.07
N MET A 34 -4.98 -5.21 -22.95
CA MET A 34 -4.76 -3.78 -22.80
C MET A 34 -3.47 -3.26 -23.47
N GLY A 35 -2.67 -4.12 -24.09
CA GLY A 35 -1.38 -3.75 -24.68
C GLY A 35 -0.31 -3.41 -23.62
N ARG A 36 -0.46 -3.87 -22.38
CA ARG A 36 0.47 -3.64 -21.28
C ARG A 36 1.35 -4.86 -21.03
N GLU A 37 2.60 -4.62 -20.65
CA GLU A 37 3.46 -5.71 -20.17
C GLU A 37 3.06 -6.14 -18.75
N SER A 38 2.90 -7.44 -18.55
CA SER A 38 2.70 -8.03 -17.21
C SER A 38 4.03 -8.56 -16.69
N LYS A 39 4.31 -8.34 -15.40
CA LYS A 39 5.51 -8.88 -14.74
C LYS A 39 5.35 -10.36 -14.38
N ASP A 40 4.13 -10.77 -14.06
CA ASP A 40 3.78 -12.11 -13.60
C ASP A 40 3.02 -12.85 -14.69
N VAL A 41 3.26 -14.15 -14.80
CA VAL A 41 2.59 -15.03 -15.76
C VAL A 41 1.81 -16.07 -14.99
N ASP A 42 0.48 -16.04 -15.11
CA ASP A 42 -0.41 -17.01 -14.48
C ASP A 42 -0.90 -18.00 -15.55
N ILE A 43 -0.76 -19.30 -15.27
CA ILE A 43 -1.33 -20.38 -16.10
C ILE A 43 -2.23 -21.30 -15.31
N GLU A 44 -3.23 -21.85 -15.98
CA GLU A 44 -4.14 -22.82 -15.43
C GLU A 44 -4.11 -24.10 -16.29
N ILE A 45 -3.94 -25.27 -15.65
CA ILE A 45 -3.83 -26.57 -16.32
C ILE A 45 -5.15 -27.33 -16.15
N HIS A 46 -5.80 -27.66 -17.25
CA HIS A 46 -7.04 -28.42 -17.30
C HIS A 46 -6.79 -29.82 -17.83
N GLY A 47 -7.63 -30.79 -17.40
CA GLY A 47 -7.60 -32.18 -17.88
C GLY A 47 -6.50 -33.04 -17.29
N MET A 48 -5.80 -32.58 -16.24
CA MET A 48 -4.74 -33.34 -15.56
C MET A 48 -4.96 -33.33 -14.06
N THR A 49 -4.85 -34.48 -13.41
CA THR A 49 -4.88 -34.56 -11.95
C THR A 49 -3.68 -33.89 -11.31
N ALA A 50 -3.79 -33.47 -10.04
CA ALA A 50 -2.68 -32.85 -9.31
C ALA A 50 -1.41 -33.72 -9.32
N ASP A 51 -1.55 -35.06 -9.17
CA ASP A 51 -0.42 -35.97 -9.20
C ASP A 51 0.27 -36.04 -10.57
N ALA A 52 -0.53 -36.03 -11.64
CA ALA A 52 0.02 -35.95 -13.00
C ALA A 52 0.80 -34.63 -13.22
N VAL A 53 0.28 -33.52 -12.70
CA VAL A 53 0.98 -32.20 -12.77
C VAL A 53 2.26 -32.24 -11.92
N ARG A 54 2.24 -32.78 -10.70
CA ARG A 54 3.43 -32.94 -9.84
C ARG A 54 4.52 -33.74 -10.55
N LYS A 55 4.15 -34.87 -11.16
CA LYS A 55 5.08 -35.71 -11.93
C LYS A 55 5.68 -34.94 -13.10
N MET A 56 4.85 -34.28 -13.91
CA MET A 56 5.29 -33.49 -15.07
C MET A 56 6.24 -32.35 -14.64
N LEU A 57 5.93 -31.64 -13.56
CA LEU A 57 6.80 -30.54 -13.07
C LEU A 57 8.13 -31.07 -12.53
N GLY A 58 8.16 -32.28 -11.93
CA GLY A 58 9.37 -32.96 -11.50
C GLY A 58 10.34 -33.27 -12.64
N GLU A 59 9.85 -33.49 -13.85
CA GLU A 59 10.68 -33.68 -15.06
C GLU A 59 11.27 -32.35 -15.60
N ILE A 60 10.71 -31.22 -15.17
CA ILE A 60 11.17 -29.88 -15.61
C ILE A 60 12.27 -29.37 -14.70
N GLY A 61 12.13 -29.53 -13.39
CA GLY A 61 13.07 -29.06 -12.38
C GLY A 61 12.47 -28.89 -10.99
N PRO A 62 13.19 -28.27 -10.04
CA PRO A 62 12.71 -28.08 -8.68
C PRO A 62 11.46 -27.19 -8.65
N TRP A 63 10.45 -27.63 -7.97
CA TRP A 63 9.17 -26.92 -7.77
C TRP A 63 8.73 -26.98 -6.32
N LYS A 64 7.79 -26.14 -5.93
CA LYS A 64 7.11 -26.16 -4.64
C LYS A 64 5.63 -25.95 -4.84
N GLU A 65 4.84 -26.57 -3.96
CA GLU A 65 3.41 -26.32 -3.86
C GLU A 65 3.17 -25.19 -2.85
N MET A 66 2.31 -24.26 -3.17
CA MET A 66 2.06 -23.06 -2.36
C MET A 66 0.62 -23.04 -1.82
N GLY A 67 0.48 -22.83 -0.49
CA GLY A 67 -0.79 -22.66 0.20
C GLY A 67 -1.30 -23.91 0.88
N ALA A 68 -2.18 -23.73 1.88
CA ALA A 68 -2.78 -24.80 2.69
C ALA A 68 -3.77 -25.69 1.92
N SER A 69 -4.17 -25.31 0.72
CA SER A 69 -5.00 -26.09 -0.18
C SER A 69 -4.25 -26.31 -1.49
N PHE A 70 -3.76 -27.51 -1.65
CA PHE A 70 -3.00 -28.04 -2.78
C PHE A 70 -3.58 -27.65 -4.15
N GLY A 71 -2.73 -27.30 -5.14
CA GLY A 71 -3.13 -27.01 -6.52
C GLY A 71 -2.64 -25.67 -7.08
N VAL A 72 -1.71 -24.99 -6.37
CA VAL A 72 -0.88 -23.92 -6.94
C VAL A 72 0.58 -24.30 -6.82
N PHE A 73 1.29 -24.26 -7.93
CA PHE A 73 2.68 -24.70 -8.02
C PHE A 73 3.55 -23.54 -8.53
N ALA A 74 4.75 -23.44 -7.99
CA ALA A 74 5.77 -22.51 -8.45
C ALA A 74 7.05 -23.25 -8.83
N LEU A 75 7.63 -22.93 -9.98
CA LEU A 75 8.91 -23.45 -10.43
C LEU A 75 10.05 -22.56 -9.95
N ARG A 76 11.09 -23.15 -9.39
CA ARG A 76 12.25 -22.42 -8.91
C ARG A 76 12.95 -21.68 -10.07
N GLY A 77 13.18 -20.37 -9.88
CA GLY A 77 13.85 -19.52 -10.89
C GLY A 77 12.91 -18.98 -11.98
N TYR A 78 11.60 -19.12 -11.81
CA TYR A 78 10.57 -18.54 -12.69
C TYR A 78 9.55 -17.76 -11.85
N THR A 79 9.07 -16.64 -12.40
CA THR A 79 7.88 -15.91 -11.94
C THR A 79 6.68 -16.40 -12.77
N LEU A 80 6.26 -17.63 -12.47
CA LEU A 80 5.21 -18.34 -13.18
C LEU A 80 4.36 -19.07 -12.14
N ASP A 81 3.13 -18.63 -11.97
CA ASP A 81 2.14 -19.28 -11.12
C ASP A 81 1.35 -20.30 -11.93
N ILE A 82 1.36 -21.53 -11.48
CA ILE A 82 0.72 -22.67 -12.14
C ILE A 82 -0.43 -23.11 -11.24
N ALA A 83 -1.66 -23.07 -11.72
CA ALA A 83 -2.83 -23.45 -10.96
C ALA A 83 -3.63 -24.57 -11.63
N LEU A 84 -4.39 -25.32 -10.81
CA LEU A 84 -5.48 -26.18 -11.28
C LEU A 84 -6.81 -25.46 -11.04
N PRO A 85 -7.86 -25.71 -11.88
CA PRO A 85 -9.20 -25.19 -11.65
C PRO A 85 -9.77 -25.68 -10.31
N ARG A 86 -10.56 -24.82 -9.64
CA ARG A 86 -11.11 -25.08 -8.30
C ARG A 86 -12.60 -24.81 -8.22
N ARG A 87 -13.37 -25.60 -7.47
CA ARG A 87 -14.81 -25.42 -7.24
C ARG A 87 -15.14 -24.41 -6.14
N GLY A 88 -14.26 -24.22 -5.14
CA GLY A 88 -14.52 -23.37 -3.98
C GLY A 88 -13.81 -22.03 -4.02
N GLY A 89 -14.43 -20.98 -3.45
CA GLY A 89 -13.84 -19.65 -3.19
C GLY A 89 -13.76 -19.35 -1.68
N GLY A 90 -13.95 -20.34 -0.81
CA GLY A 90 -13.96 -20.20 0.65
C GLY A 90 -12.60 -20.46 1.31
N LYS A 91 -12.49 -20.07 2.58
CA LYS A 91 -11.41 -20.46 3.48
C LYS A 91 -11.58 -21.94 3.85
N GLY A 92 -10.51 -22.74 3.79
CA GLY A 92 -10.48 -24.08 4.39
C GLY A 92 -10.16 -25.18 3.39
N GLU A 93 -10.17 -26.40 3.88
CA GLU A 93 -9.83 -27.66 3.21
C GLU A 93 -10.74 -28.01 2.01
N ASP A 94 -11.84 -27.26 1.81
CA ASP A 94 -12.87 -27.48 0.79
C ASP A 94 -12.63 -26.71 -0.54
N ALA A 95 -11.44 -26.27 -0.83
CA ALA A 95 -11.12 -25.82 -2.18
C ALA A 95 -10.94 -27.05 -3.08
N ASP A 96 -12.05 -27.73 -3.37
CA ASP A 96 -12.08 -28.89 -4.28
C ASP A 96 -11.42 -28.52 -5.59
N ILE A 97 -10.23 -29.07 -5.81
CA ILE A 97 -9.56 -29.02 -7.10
C ILE A 97 -10.41 -29.85 -8.07
N ASP A 98 -10.82 -29.24 -9.16
CA ASP A 98 -11.51 -29.93 -10.25
C ASP A 98 -10.76 -29.70 -11.56
N PRO A 99 -9.73 -30.51 -11.83
CA PRO A 99 -8.91 -30.37 -13.03
C PRO A 99 -9.71 -30.59 -14.33
N PHE A 100 -10.85 -31.24 -14.24
CA PHE A 100 -11.71 -31.55 -15.40
C PHE A 100 -12.85 -30.55 -15.59
N MET A 101 -12.87 -29.50 -14.77
CA MET A 101 -13.80 -28.37 -14.91
C MET A 101 -13.68 -27.75 -16.30
N GLY A 102 -14.82 -27.51 -16.93
CA GLY A 102 -14.87 -26.81 -18.23
C GLY A 102 -14.35 -25.38 -18.13
N VAL A 103 -13.74 -24.89 -19.20
CA VAL A 103 -13.15 -23.54 -19.29
C VAL A 103 -14.15 -22.44 -18.93
N GLU A 104 -15.41 -22.59 -19.36
CA GLU A 104 -16.46 -21.60 -19.05
C GLU A 104 -16.79 -21.56 -17.56
N GLU A 105 -16.90 -22.74 -16.92
CA GLU A 105 -17.17 -22.81 -15.48
C GLU A 105 -15.98 -22.26 -14.67
N ALA A 106 -14.75 -22.54 -15.08
CA ALA A 106 -13.55 -21.97 -14.46
C ALA A 106 -13.52 -20.44 -14.60
N ALA A 107 -13.86 -19.90 -15.77
CA ALA A 107 -13.96 -18.47 -16.03
C ALA A 107 -15.09 -17.82 -15.21
N ARG A 108 -16.28 -18.48 -15.10
CA ARG A 108 -17.43 -18.01 -14.32
C ARG A 108 -17.13 -17.75 -12.84
N ARG A 109 -16.12 -18.42 -12.29
CA ARG A 109 -15.74 -18.32 -10.88
C ARG A 109 -14.81 -17.15 -10.58
N ARG A 110 -14.32 -16.48 -11.62
CA ARG A 110 -13.45 -15.30 -11.47
C ARG A 110 -14.26 -14.10 -10.98
N ASP A 111 -13.54 -13.09 -10.50
CA ASP A 111 -14.13 -11.89 -9.93
C ASP A 111 -14.81 -11.01 -11.00
N PHE A 112 -14.04 -10.61 -12.02
CA PHE A 112 -14.46 -9.65 -13.04
C PHE A 112 -14.29 -10.21 -14.45
N THR A 113 -15.15 -9.77 -15.38
CA THR A 113 -15.12 -10.17 -16.78
C THR A 113 -13.76 -9.97 -17.42
N MET A 114 -13.11 -8.84 -17.15
CA MET A 114 -11.76 -8.51 -17.62
C MET A 114 -10.68 -9.48 -17.12
N ASN A 115 -10.89 -10.18 -16.01
CA ASN A 115 -9.98 -11.18 -15.45
C ASN A 115 -10.41 -12.62 -15.76
N ALA A 116 -11.59 -12.81 -16.38
CA ALA A 116 -12.16 -14.11 -16.71
C ALA A 116 -11.76 -14.61 -18.10
N MET A 117 -11.11 -13.78 -18.88
CA MET A 117 -10.55 -14.18 -20.18
C MET A 117 -9.42 -15.19 -19.99
N MET A 118 -9.34 -16.15 -20.89
CA MET A 118 -8.26 -17.15 -20.96
C MET A 118 -7.62 -17.10 -22.36
N ARG A 119 -6.34 -17.44 -22.44
CA ARG A 119 -5.63 -17.56 -23.72
C ARG A 119 -4.94 -18.90 -23.78
N ASP A 120 -5.25 -19.69 -24.81
CA ASP A 120 -4.59 -20.98 -25.02
C ASP A 120 -3.08 -20.78 -25.18
N ALA A 121 -2.28 -21.51 -24.43
CA ALA A 121 -0.83 -21.30 -24.33
C ALA A 121 -0.07 -21.75 -25.59
N LEU A 122 -0.64 -22.66 -26.40
CA LEU A 122 -0.04 -23.17 -27.63
C LEU A 122 -0.52 -22.42 -28.86
N THR A 123 -1.85 -22.29 -29.02
CA THR A 123 -2.44 -21.66 -30.20
C THR A 123 -2.51 -20.15 -30.10
N GLY A 124 -2.48 -19.58 -28.88
CA GLY A 124 -2.68 -18.16 -28.64
C GLY A 124 -4.14 -17.70 -28.77
N ALA A 125 -5.08 -18.61 -29.02
CA ALA A 125 -6.50 -18.29 -29.13
C ALA A 125 -7.04 -17.69 -27.82
N LEU A 126 -7.72 -16.55 -27.93
CA LEU A 126 -8.37 -15.88 -26.81
C LEU A 126 -9.78 -16.46 -26.61
N ILE A 127 -10.08 -16.84 -25.38
CA ILE A 127 -11.39 -17.32 -24.95
C ILE A 127 -11.99 -16.25 -24.04
N ASP A 128 -13.04 -15.60 -24.49
CA ASP A 128 -13.78 -14.56 -23.78
C ASP A 128 -15.27 -14.92 -23.78
N ARG A 129 -15.73 -15.59 -22.71
CA ARG A 129 -17.13 -16.04 -22.57
C ARG A 129 -18.03 -15.02 -21.90
N PHE A 130 -17.44 -14.00 -21.25
CA PHE A 130 -18.18 -13.06 -20.42
C PHE A 130 -17.99 -11.59 -20.85
N GLY A 131 -17.46 -11.35 -22.07
CA GLY A 131 -17.34 -10.00 -22.62
C GLY A 131 -16.24 -9.14 -22.00
N GLY A 132 -15.19 -9.76 -21.49
CA GLY A 132 -14.08 -9.05 -20.85
C GLY A 132 -13.37 -8.06 -21.77
N GLN A 133 -13.25 -8.37 -23.09
CA GLN A 133 -12.68 -7.44 -24.06
C GLN A 133 -13.53 -6.18 -24.22
N ALA A 134 -14.85 -6.34 -24.30
CA ALA A 134 -15.79 -5.21 -24.43
C ALA A 134 -15.73 -4.34 -23.16
N ASP A 135 -15.73 -4.95 -21.97
CA ASP A 135 -15.62 -4.21 -20.72
C ASP A 135 -14.27 -3.47 -20.60
N ILE A 136 -13.16 -4.04 -21.08
CA ILE A 136 -11.87 -3.34 -21.15
C ILE A 136 -11.95 -2.14 -22.09
N GLN A 137 -12.53 -2.29 -23.29
CA GLN A 137 -12.70 -1.18 -24.25
C GLN A 137 -13.54 -0.05 -23.68
N ASN A 138 -14.62 -0.40 -22.98
CA ASN A 138 -15.54 0.55 -22.34
C ASN A 138 -15.03 1.06 -20.97
N ARG A 139 -13.89 0.59 -20.49
CA ARG A 139 -13.32 0.91 -19.18
C ARG A 139 -14.26 0.61 -18.03
N VAL A 140 -14.87 -0.56 -18.04
CA VAL A 140 -15.86 -1.01 -17.05
C VAL A 140 -15.32 -2.19 -16.25
N ILE A 141 -15.57 -2.18 -14.93
CA ILE A 141 -15.35 -3.29 -14.01
C ILE A 141 -16.70 -3.93 -13.74
N ARG A 142 -16.91 -5.12 -14.31
CA ARG A 142 -18.13 -5.89 -14.20
C ARG A 142 -17.84 -7.25 -13.57
N HIS A 143 -18.64 -7.67 -12.58
CA HIS A 143 -18.57 -9.02 -12.04
C HIS A 143 -18.99 -10.05 -13.10
N VAL A 144 -18.46 -11.27 -12.97
CA VAL A 144 -18.77 -12.33 -13.93
C VAL A 144 -20.12 -12.96 -13.65
N ASP A 145 -20.35 -13.34 -12.40
CA ASP A 145 -21.53 -14.06 -11.94
C ASP A 145 -21.85 -13.66 -10.49
N GLU A 146 -23.07 -13.25 -10.23
CA GLU A 146 -23.51 -12.74 -8.93
C GLU A 146 -23.33 -13.79 -7.81
N ARG A 147 -23.73 -15.04 -8.07
CA ARG A 147 -23.69 -16.11 -7.06
C ARG A 147 -22.28 -16.43 -6.63
N THR A 148 -21.36 -16.53 -7.58
CA THR A 148 -19.94 -16.81 -7.29
C THR A 148 -19.25 -15.58 -6.72
N PHE A 149 -19.65 -14.38 -7.11
CA PHE A 149 -19.10 -13.12 -6.59
C PHE A 149 -19.37 -12.96 -5.08
N ARG A 150 -20.58 -13.27 -4.63
CA ARG A 150 -20.97 -13.21 -3.21
C ARG A 150 -20.19 -14.15 -2.29
N ARG A 151 -19.58 -15.21 -2.83
CA ARG A 151 -18.80 -16.17 -2.02
C ARG A 151 -17.50 -15.62 -1.46
N ASP A 152 -17.01 -14.51 -2.03
CA ASP A 152 -15.78 -13.85 -1.56
C ASP A 152 -16.01 -12.33 -1.43
N PRO A 153 -16.41 -11.85 -0.24
CA PRO A 153 -16.68 -10.43 -0.04
C PRO A 153 -15.49 -9.51 -0.31
N LEU A 154 -14.24 -10.02 -0.28
CA LEU A 154 -13.07 -9.24 -0.66
C LEU A 154 -13.19 -8.64 -2.07
N ARG A 155 -14.01 -9.23 -2.92
CA ARG A 155 -14.24 -8.74 -4.30
C ARG A 155 -14.79 -7.32 -4.36
N ALA A 156 -15.48 -6.83 -3.30
CA ALA A 156 -15.87 -5.43 -3.22
C ALA A 156 -14.64 -4.51 -3.08
N ILE A 157 -13.70 -4.85 -2.20
CA ILE A 157 -12.44 -4.10 -2.05
C ILE A 157 -11.60 -4.20 -3.34
N ARG A 158 -11.60 -5.37 -3.98
CA ARG A 158 -10.93 -5.56 -5.27
C ARG A 158 -11.54 -4.71 -6.39
N ALA A 159 -12.88 -4.55 -6.43
CA ALA A 159 -13.53 -3.66 -7.39
C ALA A 159 -13.06 -2.21 -7.21
N ALA A 160 -13.03 -1.71 -5.98
CA ALA A 160 -12.53 -0.39 -5.65
C ALA A 160 -11.04 -0.22 -5.98
N GLN A 161 -10.21 -1.24 -5.65
CA GLN A 161 -8.79 -1.26 -5.98
C GLN A 161 -8.56 -1.20 -7.50
N PHE A 162 -9.32 -1.99 -8.29
CA PHE A 162 -9.21 -1.95 -9.74
C PHE A 162 -9.71 -0.63 -10.33
N ALA A 163 -10.75 -0.02 -9.76
CA ALA A 163 -11.24 1.30 -10.17
C ALA A 163 -10.13 2.37 -10.05
N ALA A 164 -9.36 2.33 -8.98
CA ALA A 164 -8.19 3.20 -8.80
C ALA A 164 -7.03 2.86 -9.73
N ARG A 165 -6.69 1.57 -9.84
CA ARG A 165 -5.50 1.11 -10.57
C ARG A 165 -5.65 1.20 -12.09
N LEU A 166 -6.83 0.90 -12.62
CA LEU A 166 -7.09 0.89 -14.06
C LEU A 166 -7.76 2.18 -14.54
N GLU A 167 -8.27 2.99 -13.62
CA GLU A 167 -9.09 4.18 -13.89
C GLU A 167 -10.39 3.81 -14.65
N PHE A 168 -10.96 2.65 -14.33
CA PHE A 168 -12.22 2.15 -14.89
C PHE A 168 -13.39 2.50 -13.96
N ALA A 169 -14.58 2.63 -14.54
CA ALA A 169 -15.83 2.75 -13.78
C ALA A 169 -16.30 1.36 -13.31
N ILE A 170 -16.94 1.30 -12.15
CA ILE A 170 -17.59 0.07 -11.71
C ILE A 170 -19.00 0.05 -12.30
N ALA A 171 -19.38 -1.08 -12.93
CA ALA A 171 -20.71 -1.25 -13.49
C ALA A 171 -21.79 -1.06 -12.42
N PRO A 172 -22.94 -0.41 -12.71
CA PRO A 172 -23.97 -0.14 -11.72
C PRO A 172 -24.47 -1.38 -10.98
N GLU A 173 -24.65 -2.50 -11.68
CA GLU A 173 -25.04 -3.78 -11.12
C GLU A 173 -23.96 -4.39 -10.21
N THR A 174 -22.68 -4.17 -10.53
CA THR A 174 -21.56 -4.60 -9.68
C THR A 174 -21.46 -3.71 -8.44
N MET A 175 -21.69 -2.41 -8.58
CA MET A 175 -21.76 -1.46 -7.47
C MET A 175 -22.89 -1.83 -6.51
N ALA A 176 -24.08 -2.12 -7.05
CA ALA A 176 -25.25 -2.54 -6.26
C ALA A 176 -24.96 -3.86 -5.51
N LEU A 177 -24.29 -4.81 -6.16
CA LEU A 177 -23.90 -6.08 -5.55
C LEU A 177 -22.89 -5.86 -4.42
N CYS A 178 -21.87 -5.05 -4.64
CA CYS A 178 -20.85 -4.74 -3.63
C CYS A 178 -21.44 -4.12 -2.35
N ARG A 179 -22.50 -3.30 -2.46
CA ARG A 179 -23.21 -2.72 -1.31
C ARG A 179 -23.83 -3.76 -0.37
N THR A 180 -24.14 -4.94 -0.87
CA THR A 180 -24.81 -6.00 -0.11
C THR A 180 -23.85 -7.00 0.53
N LEU A 181 -22.54 -6.86 0.31
CA LEU A 181 -21.55 -7.80 0.84
C LEU A 181 -21.18 -7.42 2.27
N ASP A 182 -21.00 -8.43 3.10
CA ASP A 182 -20.46 -8.25 4.46
C ASP A 182 -18.94 -8.43 4.44
N LEU A 183 -18.21 -7.35 4.77
CA LEU A 183 -16.76 -7.35 4.84
C LEU A 183 -16.21 -7.74 6.22
N VAL A 184 -17.08 -8.03 7.19
CA VAL A 184 -16.68 -8.54 8.51
C VAL A 184 -16.05 -9.93 8.36
N GLY A 185 -14.99 -10.18 9.13
CA GLY A 185 -14.32 -11.49 9.13
C GLY A 185 -13.39 -11.80 7.95
N LEU A 186 -13.17 -10.85 7.03
CA LEU A 186 -12.11 -10.99 6.05
C LEU A 186 -10.74 -11.10 6.74
N ALA A 187 -9.83 -11.91 6.17
CA ALA A 187 -8.46 -11.95 6.67
C ALA A 187 -7.76 -10.62 6.41
N ARG A 188 -7.19 -10.02 7.46
CA ARG A 188 -6.54 -8.72 7.41
C ARG A 188 -5.43 -8.65 6.35
N GLU A 189 -4.68 -9.74 6.18
CA GLU A 189 -3.61 -9.84 5.20
C GLU A 189 -4.14 -9.70 3.76
N ARG A 190 -5.34 -10.23 3.50
CA ARG A 190 -5.99 -10.09 2.19
C ARG A 190 -6.48 -8.66 1.97
N VAL A 191 -7.08 -8.04 2.98
CA VAL A 191 -7.53 -6.64 2.92
C VAL A 191 -6.33 -5.71 2.75
N MET A 192 -5.29 -5.86 3.59
CA MET A 192 -4.05 -5.07 3.49
C MET A 192 -3.41 -5.21 2.11
N GLY A 193 -3.38 -6.43 1.55
CA GLY A 193 -2.82 -6.65 0.21
C GLY A 193 -3.57 -5.92 -0.90
N GLU A 194 -4.88 -5.77 -0.84
CA GLU A 194 -5.64 -4.98 -1.82
C GLU A 194 -5.48 -3.47 -1.56
N MET A 195 -5.43 -3.04 -0.29
CA MET A 195 -5.15 -1.65 0.08
C MET A 195 -3.76 -1.20 -0.36
N GLU A 196 -2.75 -2.02 -0.14
CA GLU A 196 -1.38 -1.75 -0.59
C GLU A 196 -1.32 -1.61 -2.11
N LYS A 197 -1.98 -2.49 -2.87
CA LYS A 197 -2.07 -2.37 -4.33
C LYS A 197 -2.76 -1.07 -4.76
N ALA A 198 -3.84 -0.67 -4.07
CA ALA A 198 -4.52 0.60 -4.34
C ALA A 198 -3.58 1.78 -4.12
N LEU A 199 -2.91 1.82 -2.96
CA LEU A 199 -2.04 2.92 -2.55
C LEU A 199 -0.75 3.00 -3.38
N THR A 200 -0.10 1.84 -3.65
CA THR A 200 1.24 1.83 -4.24
C THR A 200 1.26 1.67 -5.77
N ARG A 201 0.16 1.19 -6.38
CA ARG A 201 0.11 0.89 -7.82
C ARG A 201 -0.89 1.73 -8.62
N SER A 202 -1.66 2.60 -7.95
CA SER A 202 -2.61 3.50 -8.62
C SER A 202 -1.99 4.88 -8.84
N ARG A 203 -2.38 5.53 -9.94
CA ARG A 203 -2.04 6.93 -10.17
C ARG A 203 -2.86 7.85 -9.25
N ARG A 204 -4.13 7.48 -9.03
CA ARG A 204 -5.09 8.17 -8.15
C ARG A 204 -5.67 7.18 -7.15
N PRO A 205 -4.97 6.91 -6.04
CA PRO A 205 -5.47 6.00 -5.01
C PRO A 205 -6.78 6.45 -4.36
N SER A 206 -7.08 7.76 -4.34
CA SER A 206 -8.34 8.34 -3.84
C SER A 206 -9.56 7.63 -4.41
N ARG A 207 -9.53 7.24 -5.69
CA ARG A 207 -10.64 6.54 -6.35
C ARG A 207 -11.03 5.21 -5.70
N CYS A 208 -10.09 4.54 -5.03
CA CYS A 208 -10.39 3.34 -4.26
C CYS A 208 -11.29 3.67 -3.06
N PHE A 209 -10.92 4.70 -2.32
CA PHE A 209 -11.65 5.14 -1.13
C PHE A 209 -13.00 5.77 -1.48
N GLU A 210 -13.04 6.55 -2.56
CA GLU A 210 -14.27 7.12 -3.11
C GLU A 210 -15.25 6.02 -3.54
N ALA A 211 -14.77 4.97 -4.22
CA ALA A 211 -15.59 3.83 -4.60
C ALA A 211 -16.10 3.05 -3.38
N LEU A 212 -15.26 2.81 -2.36
CA LEU A 212 -15.68 2.18 -1.10
C LEU A 212 -16.71 3.04 -0.35
N ARG A 213 -16.56 4.36 -0.35
CA ARG A 213 -17.55 5.30 0.19
C ARG A 213 -18.88 5.19 -0.55
N GLU A 214 -18.86 5.19 -1.88
CA GLU A 214 -20.05 5.06 -2.70
C GLU A 214 -20.77 3.72 -2.51
N MET A 215 -19.98 2.64 -2.27
CA MET A 215 -20.53 1.33 -1.90
C MET A 215 -21.10 1.29 -0.48
N GLY A 216 -20.81 2.27 0.40
CA GLY A 216 -21.09 2.19 1.83
C GLY A 216 -20.21 1.17 2.56
N GLN A 217 -19.02 0.88 2.03
CA GLN A 217 -18.12 -0.21 2.47
C GLN A 217 -16.80 0.29 3.09
N LEU A 218 -16.81 1.52 3.63
CA LEU A 218 -15.64 2.02 4.38
C LEU A 218 -15.46 1.28 5.70
N GLU A 219 -16.55 0.97 6.40
CA GLU A 219 -16.51 0.09 7.56
C GLU A 219 -16.61 -1.40 7.15
N PRO A 220 -16.05 -2.32 7.92
CA PRO A 220 -15.37 -2.14 9.23
C PRO A 220 -13.89 -1.78 9.15
N TRP A 221 -13.31 -1.67 7.95
CA TRP A 221 -11.87 -1.62 7.77
C TRP A 221 -11.27 -0.21 7.86
N LEU A 222 -12.03 0.83 7.51
CA LEU A 222 -11.55 2.19 7.29
C LEU A 222 -12.33 3.22 8.14
N LYS A 223 -12.86 2.82 9.30
CA LYS A 223 -13.74 3.67 10.14
C LYS A 223 -13.08 5.00 10.53
N GLU A 224 -11.77 5.02 10.79
CA GLU A 224 -11.04 6.24 11.16
C GLU A 224 -10.95 7.23 9.99
N VAL A 225 -10.79 6.70 8.78
CA VAL A 225 -10.79 7.52 7.56
C VAL A 225 -12.21 7.96 7.21
N ALA A 226 -13.22 7.08 7.41
CA ALA A 226 -14.62 7.42 7.22
C ALA A 226 -15.08 8.54 8.16
N ALA A 227 -14.53 8.60 9.38
CA ALA A 227 -14.83 9.64 10.36
C ALA A 227 -14.43 11.06 9.90
N LEU A 228 -13.60 11.19 8.86
CA LEU A 228 -13.24 12.49 8.27
C LEU A 228 -14.33 13.09 7.38
N ILE A 229 -15.31 12.28 6.98
CA ILE A 229 -16.42 12.74 6.12
C ILE A 229 -17.25 13.80 6.86
N GLY A 230 -17.35 14.99 6.27
CA GLY A 230 -18.11 16.10 6.85
C GLY A 230 -17.39 16.84 7.99
N VAL A 231 -16.16 16.46 8.35
CA VAL A 231 -15.35 17.21 9.32
C VAL A 231 -14.91 18.53 8.68
N LYS A 232 -15.53 19.61 9.12
CA LYS A 232 -15.29 20.95 8.60
C LYS A 232 -13.84 21.39 8.84
N GLN A 233 -13.31 22.19 7.93
CA GLN A 233 -12.01 22.82 8.03
C GLN A 233 -12.12 24.34 7.81
N ARG A 234 -11.08 25.08 8.15
CA ARG A 234 -11.02 26.53 7.85
C ARG A 234 -11.01 26.74 6.34
N ALA A 235 -11.99 27.44 5.82
CA ALA A 235 -12.16 27.66 4.39
C ALA A 235 -11.03 28.48 3.76
N ASP A 236 -10.36 29.35 4.53
CA ASP A 236 -9.19 30.13 4.09
C ASP A 236 -7.92 29.28 3.92
N CYS A 237 -7.81 28.17 4.65
CA CYS A 237 -6.70 27.21 4.57
C CYS A 237 -7.01 25.99 3.73
N HIS A 238 -8.30 25.61 3.67
CA HIS A 238 -8.79 24.37 3.05
C HIS A 238 -10.06 24.65 2.22
N PRO A 239 -9.93 25.34 1.07
CA PRO A 239 -11.07 25.63 0.20
C PRO A 239 -11.68 24.37 -0.43
N GLU A 240 -11.01 23.24 -0.37
CA GLU A 240 -11.50 21.93 -0.78
C GLU A 240 -12.69 21.39 0.06
N GLY A 241 -12.91 21.97 1.26
CA GLY A 241 -14.06 21.66 2.11
C GLY A 241 -13.74 20.82 3.35
N ASP A 242 -14.15 19.55 3.39
CA ASP A 242 -13.97 18.70 4.56
C ASP A 242 -12.61 17.96 4.61
N ALA A 243 -12.30 17.39 5.77
CA ALA A 243 -11.04 16.68 5.98
C ALA A 243 -10.93 15.41 5.12
N TRP A 244 -12.07 14.78 4.77
CA TRP A 244 -12.07 13.65 3.83
C TRP A 244 -11.54 14.10 2.45
N THR A 245 -12.11 15.14 1.88
CA THR A 245 -11.73 15.64 0.56
C THR A 245 -10.25 16.03 0.53
N HIS A 246 -9.78 16.74 1.57
CA HIS A 246 -8.37 17.05 1.73
C HIS A 246 -7.50 15.78 1.75
N THR A 247 -7.83 14.81 2.59
CA THR A 247 -7.08 13.55 2.69
C THR A 247 -7.02 12.82 1.35
N MET A 248 -8.10 12.78 0.59
CA MET A 248 -8.11 12.16 -0.74
C MET A 248 -7.17 12.86 -1.73
N LEU A 249 -7.11 14.20 -1.69
CA LEU A 249 -6.16 14.98 -2.49
C LEU A 249 -4.71 14.74 -2.05
N VAL A 250 -4.46 14.71 -0.74
CA VAL A 250 -3.11 14.42 -0.19
C VAL A 250 -2.62 13.03 -0.58
N VAL A 251 -3.49 12.02 -0.54
CA VAL A 251 -3.15 10.66 -0.98
C VAL A 251 -2.78 10.62 -2.48
N ASP A 252 -3.49 11.37 -3.33
CA ASP A 252 -3.16 11.46 -4.76
C ASP A 252 -1.86 12.24 -5.01
N GLU A 253 -1.56 13.29 -4.23
CA GLU A 253 -0.27 13.99 -4.30
C GLU A 253 0.88 13.12 -3.79
N ALA A 254 0.69 12.39 -2.68
CA ALA A 254 1.67 11.43 -2.18
C ALA A 254 1.98 10.33 -3.22
N ALA A 255 0.98 9.88 -3.97
CA ALA A 255 1.17 8.89 -5.03
C ALA A 255 2.11 9.35 -6.15
N LYS A 256 2.24 10.65 -6.39
CA LYS A 256 3.19 11.23 -7.36
C LYS A 256 4.62 11.24 -6.83
N LEU A 257 4.79 11.16 -5.51
CA LEU A 257 6.08 11.26 -4.81
C LEU A 257 6.59 9.93 -4.27
N ARG A 258 5.75 8.90 -4.24
CA ARG A 258 6.05 7.61 -3.57
C ARG A 258 7.28 6.88 -4.10
N ASP A 259 7.61 7.08 -5.38
CA ASP A 259 8.77 6.43 -6.00
C ASP A 259 10.11 7.05 -5.51
N GLU A 260 10.05 8.25 -4.90
CA GLU A 260 11.18 8.91 -4.23
C GLU A 260 11.34 8.45 -2.77
N ALA A 261 10.30 7.83 -2.19
CA ALA A 261 10.27 7.46 -0.78
C ALA A 261 11.16 6.25 -0.45
N LYS A 262 11.77 6.27 0.72
CA LYS A 262 12.49 5.12 1.29
C LYS A 262 11.53 3.99 1.66
N ASN A 263 10.31 4.35 2.10
CA ASN A 263 9.23 3.42 2.41
C ASN A 263 7.93 3.84 1.71
N PRO A 264 7.73 3.46 0.43
CA PRO A 264 6.54 3.86 -0.33
C PRO A 264 5.21 3.46 0.33
N THR A 265 5.09 2.23 0.85
CA THR A 265 3.88 1.77 1.54
C THR A 265 3.63 2.58 2.81
N GLY A 266 4.67 2.84 3.60
CA GLY A 266 4.59 3.64 4.81
C GLY A 266 4.20 5.10 4.53
N LEU A 267 4.80 5.73 3.52
CA LEU A 267 4.43 7.09 3.09
C LEU A 267 2.96 7.18 2.70
N MET A 268 2.48 6.22 1.90
CA MET A 268 1.09 6.22 1.43
C MET A 268 0.08 5.98 2.55
N LEU A 269 0.39 5.11 3.52
CA LEU A 269 -0.42 4.93 4.72
C LEU A 269 -0.38 6.18 5.61
N ALA A 270 0.77 6.82 5.76
CA ALA A 270 0.88 8.07 6.51
C ALA A 270 0.07 9.19 5.85
N ALA A 271 0.08 9.30 4.53
CA ALA A 271 -0.76 10.25 3.80
C ALA A 271 -2.26 10.00 3.99
N LEU A 272 -2.68 8.72 4.06
CA LEU A 272 -4.07 8.36 4.32
C LEU A 272 -4.51 8.69 5.76
N LEU A 273 -3.59 8.64 6.72
CA LEU A 273 -3.88 8.73 8.15
C LEU A 273 -3.44 10.05 8.80
N HIS A 274 -2.73 10.95 8.07
CA HIS A 274 -2.10 12.14 8.66
C HIS A 274 -3.08 13.00 9.45
N ASP A 275 -4.30 13.10 8.98
CA ASP A 275 -5.34 13.99 9.48
C ASP A 275 -6.48 13.28 10.24
N VAL A 276 -6.40 11.97 10.50
CA VAL A 276 -7.49 11.23 11.18
C VAL A 276 -7.84 11.80 12.57
N GLY A 277 -6.90 12.46 13.21
CA GLY A 277 -7.13 13.16 14.49
C GLY A 277 -8.06 14.36 14.38
N LYS A 278 -8.29 14.94 13.19
CA LYS A 278 -9.24 16.04 13.01
C LYS A 278 -10.67 15.64 13.37
N ALA A 279 -11.02 14.35 13.22
CA ALA A 279 -12.34 13.85 13.59
C ALA A 279 -12.66 14.03 15.09
N VAL A 280 -11.64 14.08 15.96
CA VAL A 280 -11.81 14.23 17.42
C VAL A 280 -11.28 15.55 17.97
N ALA A 281 -10.39 16.23 17.24
CA ALA A 281 -9.77 17.48 17.68
C ALA A 281 -10.45 18.73 17.14
N MET A 282 -11.40 18.59 16.19
CA MET A 282 -12.09 19.73 15.61
C MET A 282 -12.97 20.43 16.66
N GLN A 283 -12.80 21.74 16.76
CA GLN A 283 -13.55 22.63 17.62
C GLN A 283 -13.91 23.90 16.86
N GLU A 284 -15.10 24.42 17.10
CA GLU A 284 -15.51 25.74 16.63
C GLU A 284 -15.52 26.70 17.81
N LYS A 285 -14.73 27.77 17.71
CA LYS A 285 -14.65 28.83 18.73
C LYS A 285 -14.75 30.18 18.05
N ASP A 286 -15.67 31.01 18.50
CA ASP A 286 -15.92 32.36 17.96
C ASP A 286 -16.16 32.36 16.43
N GLY A 287 -16.84 31.31 15.90
CA GLY A 287 -17.11 31.11 14.47
C GLY A 287 -15.88 30.67 13.66
N VAL A 288 -14.75 30.40 14.30
CA VAL A 288 -13.52 29.90 13.67
C VAL A 288 -13.29 28.44 14.01
N ILE A 289 -13.03 27.64 12.98
CA ILE A 289 -12.73 26.22 13.12
C ILE A 289 -11.26 26.02 13.43
N HIS A 290 -10.99 25.23 14.46
CA HIS A 290 -9.64 24.85 14.90
C HIS A 290 -9.55 23.32 15.05
N ALA A 291 -8.37 22.77 14.82
CA ALA A 291 -8.07 21.35 15.09
C ALA A 291 -6.68 21.23 15.73
N TYR A 292 -6.46 22.02 16.78
CA TYR A 292 -5.17 22.02 17.49
C TYR A 292 -4.86 20.65 18.09
N GLY A 293 -3.63 20.19 17.87
CA GLY A 293 -3.14 18.91 18.40
C GLY A 293 -3.72 17.67 17.71
N HIS A 294 -4.36 17.83 16.54
CA HIS A 294 -4.89 16.70 15.78
C HIS A 294 -3.79 15.70 15.38
N GLU A 295 -2.57 16.16 15.17
CA GLU A 295 -1.41 15.31 14.89
C GLU A 295 -1.13 14.34 16.05
N THR A 296 -1.29 14.78 17.29
CA THR A 296 -1.11 13.95 18.48
C THR A 296 -2.37 13.09 18.76
N ALA A 297 -3.56 13.68 18.61
CA ALA A 297 -4.84 12.96 18.77
C ALA A 297 -5.03 11.88 17.70
N GLY A 298 -4.42 12.03 16.54
CA GLY A 298 -4.44 11.08 15.42
C GLY A 298 -3.63 9.81 15.67
N VAL A 299 -2.58 9.87 16.51
CA VAL A 299 -1.69 8.72 16.75
C VAL A 299 -2.45 7.48 17.24
N PRO A 300 -3.26 7.53 18.33
CA PRO A 300 -4.00 6.36 18.78
C PRO A 300 -5.02 5.85 17.76
N LEU A 301 -5.64 6.73 16.96
CA LEU A 301 -6.57 6.34 15.89
C LEU A 301 -5.84 5.62 14.76
N ALA A 302 -4.70 6.15 14.34
CA ALA A 302 -3.84 5.51 13.34
C ALA A 302 -3.30 4.15 13.84
N GLU A 303 -2.98 4.02 15.13
CA GLU A 303 -2.56 2.76 15.73
C GLU A 303 -3.67 1.70 15.67
N GLU A 304 -4.91 2.06 16.03
CA GLU A 304 -6.07 1.15 15.91
C GLU A 304 -6.30 0.70 14.47
N PHE A 305 -6.21 1.64 13.51
CA PHE A 305 -6.32 1.35 12.09
C PHE A 305 -5.26 0.34 11.65
N LEU A 306 -3.98 0.60 11.95
CA LEU A 306 -2.86 -0.26 11.56
C LEU A 306 -2.94 -1.63 12.21
N ARG A 307 -3.27 -1.72 13.50
CA ARG A 307 -3.43 -2.99 14.22
C ARG A 307 -4.47 -3.89 13.60
N ARG A 308 -5.54 -3.31 13.01
CA ARG A 308 -6.58 -4.05 12.30
C ARG A 308 -6.07 -4.63 10.98
N LEU A 309 -5.16 -3.94 10.29
CA LEU A 309 -4.72 -4.30 8.93
C LEU A 309 -3.41 -5.07 8.88
N THR A 310 -2.48 -4.81 9.81
CA THR A 310 -1.15 -5.41 9.74
C THR A 310 -0.60 -5.76 11.13
N GLY A 311 0.32 -6.74 11.17
CA GLY A 311 1.14 -7.06 12.35
C GLY A 311 2.59 -6.57 12.22
N GLU A 312 2.92 -5.82 11.17
CA GLU A 312 4.29 -5.37 10.89
C GLU A 312 4.67 -4.18 11.77
N LYS A 313 5.34 -4.47 12.90
CA LYS A 313 5.70 -3.47 13.92
C LYS A 313 6.57 -2.32 13.39
N ALA A 314 7.46 -2.59 12.43
CA ALA A 314 8.32 -1.57 11.84
C ALA A 314 7.51 -0.57 11.01
N LEU A 315 6.59 -1.06 10.18
CA LEU A 315 5.67 -0.25 9.39
C LEU A 315 4.76 0.60 10.30
N CYS A 316 4.19 -0.01 11.36
CA CYS A 316 3.35 0.71 12.32
C CYS A 316 4.12 1.88 12.97
N ARG A 317 5.31 1.62 13.51
CA ARG A 317 6.14 2.68 14.14
C ARG A 317 6.47 3.81 13.16
N TYR A 318 6.80 3.47 11.94
CA TYR A 318 7.07 4.44 10.90
C TYR A 318 5.84 5.32 10.62
N VAL A 319 4.68 4.73 10.37
CA VAL A 319 3.46 5.48 10.03
C VAL A 319 3.02 6.37 11.20
N LEU A 320 3.01 5.86 12.43
CA LEU A 320 2.64 6.63 13.62
C LEU A 320 3.56 7.84 13.83
N ASN A 321 4.87 7.67 13.62
CA ASN A 321 5.82 8.76 13.69
C ASN A 321 5.57 9.83 12.61
N MET A 322 5.25 9.41 11.37
CA MET A 322 4.89 10.34 10.30
C MET A 322 3.61 11.13 10.64
N VAL A 323 2.57 10.46 11.16
CA VAL A 323 1.32 11.09 11.59
C VAL A 323 1.58 12.13 12.70
N GLU A 324 2.39 11.79 13.71
CA GLU A 324 2.74 12.72 14.78
C GLU A 324 3.49 13.97 14.32
N LEU A 325 4.35 13.80 13.30
CA LEU A 325 5.29 14.85 12.90
C LEU A 325 4.89 15.62 11.65
N HIS A 326 3.85 15.20 10.90
CA HIS A 326 3.54 15.70 9.55
C HIS A 326 3.39 17.22 9.46
N MET A 327 2.83 17.86 10.48
CA MET A 327 2.64 19.32 10.53
C MET A 327 3.94 20.10 10.68
N LYS A 328 4.95 19.53 11.35
CA LYS A 328 6.15 20.24 11.80
C LYS A 328 6.98 20.83 10.67
N PRO A 329 7.28 20.14 9.55
CA PRO A 329 8.12 20.71 8.49
C PRO A 329 7.55 22.01 7.92
N ASN A 330 6.27 22.00 7.51
CA ASN A 330 5.61 23.17 6.93
C ASN A 330 5.49 24.32 7.95
N MET A 331 5.14 23.99 9.20
CA MET A 331 5.04 24.96 10.29
C MET A 331 6.41 25.62 10.60
N TYR A 332 7.48 24.83 10.70
CA TYR A 332 8.82 25.35 10.99
C TYR A 332 9.37 26.19 9.85
N ALA A 333 9.07 25.83 8.59
CA ALA A 333 9.44 26.66 7.44
C ALA A 333 8.71 28.01 7.47
N ALA A 334 7.39 28.02 7.70
CA ALA A 334 6.59 29.23 7.78
C ALA A 334 7.00 30.16 8.93
N GLN A 335 7.41 29.60 10.07
CA GLN A 335 7.88 30.34 11.26
C GLN A 335 9.36 30.72 11.18
N ASN A 336 10.06 30.35 10.12
CA ASN A 336 11.52 30.53 9.99
C ASN A 336 12.29 29.97 11.22
N SER A 337 11.93 28.78 11.67
CA SER A 337 12.50 28.15 12.86
C SER A 337 14.01 27.94 12.74
N GLY A 338 14.72 28.13 13.87
CA GLY A 338 16.18 27.94 13.91
C GLY A 338 16.63 26.49 13.77
N GLN A 339 17.90 26.28 13.34
CA GLN A 339 18.45 24.95 13.05
C GLN A 339 18.31 23.93 14.19
N LYS A 340 18.39 24.36 15.46
CA LYS A 340 18.21 23.50 16.64
C LYS A 340 16.81 22.83 16.67
N ALA A 341 15.76 23.53 16.24
CA ALA A 341 14.41 22.98 16.17
C ALA A 341 14.33 21.90 15.06
N TRP A 342 14.91 22.18 13.92
CA TRP A 342 15.00 21.25 12.80
C TRP A 342 15.81 19.99 13.15
N ASN A 343 16.97 20.15 13.78
CA ASN A 343 17.79 19.04 14.23
C ASN A 343 16.98 18.06 15.12
N ARG A 344 16.22 18.60 16.08
CA ARG A 344 15.36 17.79 16.97
C ARG A 344 14.22 17.12 16.23
N LEU A 345 13.65 17.78 15.22
CA LEU A 345 12.61 17.21 14.38
C LEU A 345 13.14 16.00 13.58
N PHE A 346 14.27 16.20 12.90
CA PHE A 346 14.86 15.15 12.06
C PHE A 346 15.37 13.97 12.89
N ASP A 347 15.93 14.23 14.06
CA ASP A 347 16.39 13.20 14.99
C ASP A 347 15.24 12.33 15.54
N ARG A 348 14.06 12.91 15.73
CA ARG A 348 12.84 12.20 16.13
C ARG A 348 12.17 11.49 14.98
N SER A 349 12.43 11.88 13.75
CA SER A 349 11.79 11.30 12.56
C SER A 349 12.34 9.92 12.25
N ALA A 350 11.46 8.96 12.04
CA ALA A 350 11.84 7.63 11.57
C ALA A 350 12.50 7.66 10.17
N CYS A 351 12.14 8.65 9.34
CA CYS A 351 12.74 8.93 8.04
C CYS A 351 12.51 10.40 7.67
N PRO A 352 13.49 11.28 7.89
CA PRO A 352 13.37 12.70 7.58
C PRO A 352 13.01 12.97 6.12
N GLU A 353 13.60 12.25 5.17
CA GLU A 353 13.34 12.44 3.74
C GLU A 353 11.87 12.16 3.40
N ASP A 354 11.30 11.07 3.92
CA ASP A 354 9.90 10.71 3.67
C ASP A 354 8.95 11.67 4.40
N LEU A 355 9.35 12.20 5.56
CA LEU A 355 8.58 13.23 6.26
C LEU A 355 8.47 14.53 5.42
N LEU A 356 9.52 14.90 4.66
CA LEU A 356 9.47 15.99 3.72
C LEU A 356 8.49 15.69 2.57
N LEU A 357 8.48 14.47 2.06
CA LEU A 357 7.55 14.08 1.00
C LEU A 357 6.09 14.15 1.49
N LEU A 358 5.83 13.71 2.72
CA LEU A 358 4.50 13.81 3.33
C LEU A 358 4.07 15.28 3.50
N ALA A 359 4.94 16.13 4.03
CA ALA A 359 4.67 17.56 4.20
C ALA A 359 4.44 18.28 2.85
N LYS A 360 5.13 17.86 1.79
CA LYS A 360 4.93 18.34 0.41
C LYS A 360 3.59 17.86 -0.15
N ALA A 361 3.22 16.61 0.10
CA ALA A 361 1.94 16.06 -0.35
C ALA A 361 0.76 16.76 0.36
N ASP A 362 0.84 16.96 1.68
CA ASP A 362 -0.15 17.70 2.47
C ASP A 362 -0.34 19.14 1.94
N HIS A 363 0.76 19.86 1.72
CA HIS A 363 0.68 21.22 1.16
C HIS A 363 0.01 21.22 -0.23
N ARG A 364 0.40 20.29 -1.12
CA ARG A 364 -0.14 20.21 -2.49
C ARG A 364 -1.56 19.68 -2.56
N GLY A 365 -2.01 18.98 -1.54
CA GLY A 365 -3.39 18.49 -1.41
C GLY A 365 -4.41 19.61 -1.18
N ARG A 366 -3.97 20.85 -0.92
CA ARG A 366 -4.84 22.01 -0.80
C ARG A 366 -5.16 22.59 -2.17
N ILE A 367 -6.42 22.88 -2.43
CA ILE A 367 -6.82 23.59 -3.65
C ILE A 367 -6.25 25.00 -3.60
N ASN A 368 -5.66 25.45 -4.72
CA ASN A 368 -4.97 26.75 -4.84
C ASN A 368 -3.76 26.92 -3.90
N ALA A 369 -3.11 25.83 -3.50
CA ALA A 369 -1.87 25.91 -2.73
C ALA A 369 -0.82 26.77 -3.45
N ALA A 370 -0.11 27.61 -2.68
CA ALA A 370 1.00 28.38 -3.20
C ALA A 370 2.13 27.45 -3.73
N PRO A 371 3.01 27.95 -4.63
CA PRO A 371 4.16 27.17 -5.08
C PRO A 371 5.03 26.69 -3.92
N TYR A 372 5.32 25.38 -3.86
CA TYR A 372 6.05 24.76 -2.74
C TYR A 372 7.58 24.85 -2.86
N ALA A 373 8.10 25.33 -3.98
CA ALA A 373 9.53 25.24 -4.30
C ALA A 373 10.45 25.95 -3.27
N GLU A 374 10.03 27.10 -2.75
CA GLU A 374 10.82 27.84 -1.75
C GLU A 374 10.80 27.15 -0.39
N THR A 375 9.62 26.69 0.05
CA THR A 375 9.46 25.90 1.28
C THR A 375 10.30 24.63 1.19
N GLU A 376 10.21 23.89 0.09
CA GLU A 376 11.00 22.68 -0.13
C GLU A 376 12.51 22.96 -0.06
N ARG A 377 12.98 24.04 -0.69
CA ARG A 377 14.40 24.42 -0.66
C ARG A 377 14.85 24.71 0.77
N THR A 378 14.05 25.46 1.53
CA THR A 378 14.33 25.75 2.95
C THR A 378 14.43 24.45 3.76
N ILE A 379 13.47 23.56 3.65
CA ILE A 379 13.46 22.32 4.43
C ILE A 379 14.65 21.42 4.05
N ARG A 380 14.95 21.26 2.75
CA ARG A 380 16.09 20.46 2.28
C ARG A 380 17.42 21.03 2.76
N ALA A 381 17.59 22.35 2.76
CA ALA A 381 18.79 22.99 3.30
C ALA A 381 18.97 22.70 4.81
N ARG A 382 17.86 22.69 5.58
CA ARG A 382 17.87 22.34 7.00
C ARG A 382 18.21 20.86 7.23
N LEU A 383 17.69 19.97 6.39
CA LEU A 383 18.01 18.55 6.43
C LEU A 383 19.48 18.30 6.11
N SER A 384 20.01 18.90 5.04
CA SER A 384 21.44 18.79 4.70
C SER A 384 22.35 19.27 5.84
N ALA A 385 22.01 20.39 6.48
CA ALA A 385 22.76 20.89 7.63
C ALA A 385 22.71 19.92 8.84
N TYR A 386 21.57 19.25 9.06
CA TYR A 386 21.43 18.20 10.07
C TYR A 386 22.29 16.97 9.72
N GLU A 387 22.25 16.49 8.49
CA GLU A 387 23.03 15.35 8.01
C GLU A 387 24.53 15.62 8.12
N GLU A 388 24.99 16.81 7.70
CA GLU A 388 26.37 17.25 7.86
C GLU A 388 26.81 17.28 9.32
N MET A 389 25.94 17.78 10.21
CA MET A 389 26.20 17.80 11.65
C MET A 389 26.30 16.37 12.20
N MET A 390 25.39 15.48 11.77
CA MET A 390 25.37 14.08 12.21
C MET A 390 26.51 13.23 11.62
N ALA A 391 27.10 13.63 10.50
CA ALA A 391 28.29 12.99 9.94
C ALA A 391 29.59 13.34 10.69
N ARG A 392 29.64 14.47 11.42
CA ARG A 392 30.84 14.87 12.16
C ARG A 392 31.01 14.02 13.41
N PRO A 393 32.25 13.63 13.76
CA PRO A 393 32.51 12.95 15.04
C PRO A 393 32.02 13.76 16.25
N HIS A 394 31.40 13.09 17.19
CA HIS A 394 31.00 13.67 18.47
C HIS A 394 31.38 12.75 19.62
N ILE A 395 30.97 13.03 20.86
CA ILE A 395 31.30 12.22 22.02
C ILE A 395 30.71 10.82 21.87
N THR A 396 31.56 9.81 22.05
CA THR A 396 31.23 8.39 21.96
C THR A 396 31.48 7.68 23.29
N GLY A 397 31.01 6.44 23.45
CA GLY A 397 31.32 5.61 24.61
C GLY A 397 32.83 5.40 24.79
N ALA A 398 33.61 5.31 23.70
CA ALA A 398 35.07 5.21 23.75
C ALA A 398 35.73 6.48 24.32
N ASP A 399 35.20 7.66 24.01
CA ASP A 399 35.69 8.91 24.58
C ASP A 399 35.45 8.99 26.10
N LEU A 400 34.32 8.45 26.56
CA LEU A 400 33.97 8.40 27.99
C LEU A 400 34.78 7.34 28.74
N LEU A 401 35.01 6.18 28.13
CA LEU A 401 35.90 5.13 28.68
C LEU A 401 37.32 5.67 28.87
N ALA A 402 37.87 6.39 27.89
CA ALA A 402 39.19 7.00 27.99
C ALA A 402 39.32 8.03 29.12
N ARG A 403 38.19 8.52 29.65
CA ARG A 403 38.09 9.41 30.81
C ARG A 403 37.73 8.71 32.12
N GLY A 404 37.73 7.36 32.13
CA GLY A 404 37.47 6.55 33.31
C GLY A 404 36.02 6.30 33.64
N ILE A 405 35.09 6.76 32.79
CA ILE A 405 33.65 6.48 32.95
C ILE A 405 33.37 5.03 32.58
N GLN A 406 32.88 4.26 33.54
CA GLN A 406 32.58 2.84 33.32
C GLN A 406 31.25 2.64 32.56
N PRO A 407 31.10 1.54 31.81
CA PRO A 407 29.82 1.17 31.17
C PRO A 407 28.72 1.02 32.25
N GLY A 408 27.57 1.69 32.03
CA GLY A 408 26.44 1.67 32.95
C GLY A 408 25.50 2.84 32.74
N GLU A 409 24.59 3.06 33.71
CA GLU A 409 23.57 4.12 33.61
C GLU A 409 24.18 5.53 33.48
N GLU A 410 25.31 5.79 34.19
CA GLU A 410 25.99 7.07 34.14
C GLU A 410 26.50 7.36 32.73
N MET A 411 27.17 6.40 32.09
CA MET A 411 27.62 6.51 30.69
C MET A 411 26.42 6.76 29.76
N GLY A 412 25.30 6.07 29.96
CA GLY A 412 24.07 6.28 29.19
C GLY A 412 23.59 7.73 29.27
N ARG A 413 23.45 8.27 30.50
CA ARG A 413 23.06 9.68 30.74
C ARG A 413 24.00 10.68 30.08
N LEU A 414 25.31 10.46 30.16
CA LEU A 414 26.31 11.32 29.54
C LEU A 414 26.24 11.29 28.02
N LEU A 415 25.99 10.13 27.42
CA LEU A 415 25.79 10.02 25.96
C LEU A 415 24.52 10.72 25.50
N GLU A 416 23.43 10.62 26.24
CA GLU A 416 22.19 11.35 25.95
C GLU A 416 22.39 12.87 26.05
N GLU A 417 23.13 13.32 27.07
CA GLU A 417 23.46 14.74 27.19
C GLU A 417 24.36 15.23 26.07
N ALA A 418 25.38 14.45 25.71
CA ALA A 418 26.25 14.73 24.56
C ALA A 418 25.45 14.82 23.26
N HIS A 419 24.51 13.91 23.04
CA HIS A 419 23.62 13.94 21.87
C HIS A 419 22.73 15.19 21.87
N ARG A 420 22.15 15.56 23.02
CA ARG A 420 21.36 16.80 23.16
C ARG A 420 22.18 18.06 22.83
N LEU A 421 23.45 18.12 23.26
CA LEU A 421 24.37 19.20 22.94
C LEU A 421 24.72 19.21 21.43
N ARG A 422 24.92 18.02 20.82
CA ARG A 422 25.11 17.88 19.39
C ARG A 422 23.95 18.44 18.60
N LEU A 423 22.71 18.08 18.95
CA LEU A 423 21.48 18.60 18.33
C LEU A 423 21.34 20.13 18.50
N ALA A 424 21.93 20.68 19.55
CA ALA A 424 22.01 22.13 19.75
C ALA A 424 23.11 22.81 18.90
N GLY A 425 23.92 22.04 18.16
CA GLY A 425 25.01 22.53 17.31
C GLY A 425 26.33 22.76 18.07
N VAL A 426 26.45 22.25 19.30
CA VAL A 426 27.68 22.34 20.10
C VAL A 426 28.72 21.37 19.55
N LYS A 427 29.96 21.85 19.34
CA LYS A 427 31.07 21.03 18.89
C LYS A 427 31.55 20.08 20.00
N LYS A 428 32.22 18.98 19.63
CA LYS A 428 32.69 17.95 20.57
C LYS A 428 33.50 18.50 21.73
N GLU A 429 34.47 19.39 21.45
CA GLU A 429 35.36 19.95 22.46
C GLU A 429 34.62 20.85 23.45
N ASP A 430 33.66 21.63 22.95
CA ASP A 430 32.81 22.50 23.78
C ASP A 430 31.81 21.68 24.61
N ALA A 431 31.29 20.59 24.04
CA ALA A 431 30.41 19.68 24.76
C ALA A 431 31.16 18.99 25.92
N LEU A 432 32.37 18.51 25.70
CA LEU A 432 33.21 17.93 26.76
C LEU A 432 33.45 18.94 27.90
N ARG A 433 33.74 20.20 27.56
CA ARG A 433 33.93 21.27 28.57
C ARG A 433 32.64 21.55 29.33
N GLN A 434 31.50 21.64 28.66
CA GLN A 434 30.21 21.88 29.32
C GLN A 434 29.80 20.72 30.25
N MET A 435 30.11 19.50 29.88
CA MET A 435 29.87 18.30 30.68
C MET A 435 30.90 18.07 31.78
N ARG A 436 31.91 18.94 31.88
CA ARG A 436 33.04 18.81 32.81
C ARG A 436 33.80 17.48 32.70
N LEU A 437 34.01 17.01 31.50
CA LEU A 437 34.69 15.77 31.13
C LEU A 437 36.10 16.03 30.59
#